data_598695fb7a3e623746ff0fae81f5cbff
#
_entry.id   598695fb7a3e623746ff0fae81f5cbff
#
_cell.length_a   1.000
_cell.length_b   1.000
_cell.length_c   1.000
_cell.angle_alpha   90.00
_cell.angle_beta   90.00
_cell.angle_gamma   90.00
#
_symmetry.space_group_name_H-M   'P 1'
#
loop_
_entity.id
_entity.type
_entity.pdbx_description
1 polymer ?
#
loop_
_entity_poly.entity_id
_entity_poly.type
_entity_poly.pdbx_seq_one_letter_code
_entity_poly.pdbx_strand_id
1 'polypeptide(L)'
;MLDVGCGINKFPGAIGLDHNAHTKADVIANLDEFPFPFRDNSFGEVRAIHVIEHVSDVIRAMEEFHRLLKPGGRAVIVTPHYTDFSSFCDPTHRWHLNSFSLRYFGDDNAGYGYYTKARFREISTRVKLLALWRYLGFEFLVNRTRWFRRFWEFYLCYVIRGKVIEWHLEALKNQVGR
;
A
#
# COMPACT_ATOMS: atom_id res chain seq x y z
N MET A 1 -15.76 -2.38 4.12
CA MET A 1 -14.31 -2.22 4.14
C MET A 1 -13.67 -3.57 4.41
N LEU A 2 -12.59 -3.88 3.73
CA LEU A 2 -11.76 -5.08 3.93
C LEU A 2 -10.44 -4.67 4.60
N ASP A 3 -10.03 -5.39 5.64
CA ASP A 3 -8.74 -5.21 6.33
C ASP A 3 -7.90 -6.47 6.06
N VAL A 4 -6.96 -6.35 5.12
CA VAL A 4 -6.09 -7.44 4.66
C VAL A 4 -4.89 -7.53 5.60
N GLY A 5 -4.55 -8.75 6.03
CA GLY A 5 -3.51 -8.97 7.05
C GLY A 5 -3.86 -8.29 8.37
N CYS A 6 -5.13 -8.41 8.80
CA CYS A 6 -5.67 -7.64 9.91
C CYS A 6 -5.03 -7.95 11.28
N GLY A 7 -4.34 -9.08 11.40
CA GLY A 7 -3.71 -9.48 12.65
C GLY A 7 -4.65 -9.47 13.85
N ILE A 8 -4.10 -9.14 15.01
CA ILE A 8 -4.86 -9.00 16.25
C ILE A 8 -5.49 -7.61 16.42
N ASN A 9 -5.16 -6.66 15.54
CA ASN A 9 -5.58 -5.26 15.60
C ASN A 9 -6.52 -4.88 14.45
N LYS A 10 -7.44 -5.81 14.10
CA LYS A 10 -8.43 -5.58 13.04
C LYS A 10 -9.10 -4.22 13.17
N PHE A 11 -9.23 -3.49 12.07
CA PHE A 11 -9.89 -2.20 12.04
C PHE A 11 -11.37 -2.34 12.43
N PRO A 12 -11.91 -1.49 13.33
CA PRO A 12 -13.29 -1.56 13.78
C PRO A 12 -14.28 -1.48 12.60
N GLY A 13 -15.22 -2.43 12.54
CA GLY A 13 -16.25 -2.48 11.49
C GLY A 13 -15.76 -3.00 10.13
N ALA A 14 -14.50 -3.42 9.99
CA ALA A 14 -13.99 -4.07 8.79
C ALA A 14 -14.26 -5.59 8.82
N ILE A 15 -14.34 -6.18 7.62
CA ILE A 15 -14.14 -7.62 7.44
C ILE A 15 -12.62 -7.83 7.45
N GLY A 16 -12.12 -8.66 8.36
CA GLY A 16 -10.71 -9.01 8.48
C GLY A 16 -10.37 -10.23 7.65
N LEU A 17 -9.32 -10.14 6.86
CA LEU A 17 -8.70 -11.26 6.15
C LEU A 17 -7.27 -11.46 6.66
N ASP A 18 -6.92 -12.69 7.04
CA ASP A 18 -5.55 -13.03 7.47
C ASP A 18 -5.26 -14.50 7.16
N HIS A 19 -3.98 -14.86 7.07
CA HIS A 19 -3.58 -16.25 6.90
C HIS A 19 -3.52 -17.01 8.23
N ASN A 20 -3.41 -16.31 9.35
CA ASN A 20 -3.24 -16.89 10.67
C ASN A 20 -4.57 -16.96 11.41
N ALA A 21 -5.00 -18.18 11.78
CA ALA A 21 -6.24 -18.44 12.52
C ALA A 21 -6.24 -17.88 13.95
N HIS A 22 -5.09 -17.50 14.50
CA HIS A 22 -4.99 -16.91 15.85
C HIS A 22 -5.12 -15.38 15.87
N THR A 23 -5.61 -14.79 14.77
CA THR A 23 -5.87 -13.36 14.62
C THR A 23 -7.35 -13.02 14.86
N LYS A 24 -7.72 -11.77 14.62
CA LYS A 24 -9.14 -11.33 14.62
C LYS A 24 -9.77 -11.37 13.23
N ALA A 25 -9.24 -12.21 12.34
CA ALA A 25 -9.79 -12.36 10.99
C ALA A 25 -11.19 -13.00 11.03
N ASP A 26 -12.06 -12.50 10.15
CA ASP A 26 -13.36 -13.10 9.88
C ASP A 26 -13.25 -14.16 8.79
N VAL A 27 -12.23 -14.05 7.93
CA VAL A 27 -11.92 -14.98 6.85
C VAL A 27 -10.45 -15.34 6.91
N ILE A 28 -10.17 -16.64 6.92
CA ILE A 28 -8.80 -17.16 6.91
C ILE A 28 -8.46 -17.55 5.46
N ALA A 29 -7.45 -16.93 4.89
CA ALA A 29 -6.93 -17.26 3.56
C ALA A 29 -5.45 -16.87 3.44
N ASN A 30 -4.72 -17.62 2.62
CA ASN A 30 -3.35 -17.29 2.29
C ASN A 30 -3.31 -16.04 1.40
N LEU A 31 -2.55 -15.03 1.81
CA LEU A 31 -2.46 -13.77 1.08
C LEU A 31 -1.63 -13.85 -0.21
N ASP A 32 -0.97 -14.97 -0.44
CA ASP A 32 -0.24 -15.28 -1.67
C ASP A 32 -1.06 -16.19 -2.64
N GLU A 33 -2.28 -16.58 -2.25
CA GLU A 33 -3.19 -17.37 -3.07
C GLU A 33 -4.36 -16.53 -3.57
N PHE A 34 -4.48 -16.40 -4.87
CA PHE A 34 -5.50 -15.58 -5.53
C PHE A 34 -6.44 -16.42 -6.40
N PRO A 35 -7.73 -16.05 -6.48
CA PRO A 35 -8.37 -14.88 -5.90
C PRO A 35 -8.73 -15.07 -4.43
N PHE A 36 -8.80 -13.97 -3.65
CA PHE A 36 -9.38 -14.00 -2.31
C PHE A 36 -10.86 -14.36 -2.35
N PRO A 37 -11.43 -14.97 -1.28
CA PRO A 37 -12.79 -15.52 -1.28
C PRO A 37 -13.90 -14.45 -1.21
N PHE A 38 -13.76 -13.40 -2.01
CA PHE A 38 -14.72 -12.31 -2.11
C PHE A 38 -15.05 -12.03 -3.58
N ARG A 39 -16.27 -11.55 -3.82
CA ARG A 39 -16.73 -11.14 -5.16
C ARG A 39 -16.04 -9.86 -5.61
N ASP A 40 -15.94 -9.68 -6.93
CA ASP A 40 -15.50 -8.44 -7.53
C ASP A 40 -16.34 -7.25 -7.06
N ASN A 41 -15.72 -6.08 -6.96
CA ASN A 41 -16.40 -4.83 -6.64
C ASN A 41 -17.20 -4.88 -5.32
N SER A 42 -16.73 -5.65 -4.32
CA SER A 42 -17.45 -5.85 -3.05
C SER A 42 -17.17 -4.74 -2.04
N PHE A 43 -16.02 -4.09 -2.11
CA PHE A 43 -15.57 -3.17 -1.06
C PHE A 43 -15.43 -1.73 -1.56
N GLY A 44 -15.86 -0.77 -0.74
CA GLY A 44 -15.57 0.65 -0.97
C GLY A 44 -14.17 1.03 -0.54
N GLU A 45 -13.56 0.25 0.37
CA GLU A 45 -12.19 0.44 0.83
C GLU A 45 -11.52 -0.90 1.13
N VAL A 46 -10.24 -1.02 0.72
CA VAL A 46 -9.31 -2.11 1.09
C VAL A 46 -8.13 -1.48 1.83
N ARG A 47 -7.80 -2.00 2.99
CA ARG A 47 -6.65 -1.60 3.80
C ARG A 47 -5.65 -2.74 3.85
N ALA A 48 -4.37 -2.40 3.70
CA ALA A 48 -3.24 -3.32 3.86
C ALA A 48 -2.14 -2.60 4.64
N ILE A 49 -2.12 -2.82 5.96
CA ILE A 49 -1.24 -2.14 6.90
C ILE A 49 -0.15 -3.11 7.34
N HIS A 50 1.07 -2.87 6.89
CA HIS A 50 2.21 -3.79 7.09
C HIS A 50 1.93 -5.20 6.54
N VAL A 51 1.54 -5.25 5.26
CA VAL A 51 1.19 -6.47 4.54
C VAL A 51 1.94 -6.58 3.21
N ILE A 52 1.99 -5.47 2.45
CA ILE A 52 2.49 -5.49 1.09
C ILE A 52 3.98 -5.87 1.01
N GLU A 53 4.72 -5.62 2.08
CA GLU A 53 6.12 -6.02 2.22
C GLU A 53 6.33 -7.52 2.39
N HIS A 54 5.29 -8.26 2.78
CA HIS A 54 5.36 -9.70 3.05
C HIS A 54 4.90 -10.57 1.88
N VAL A 55 4.05 -10.05 0.98
CA VAL A 55 3.48 -10.84 -0.11
C VAL A 55 4.56 -11.31 -1.10
N SER A 56 4.35 -12.48 -1.72
CA SER A 56 5.28 -13.02 -2.72
C SER A 56 5.30 -12.18 -4.01
N ASP A 57 4.15 -11.61 -4.40
CA ASP A 57 3.95 -10.86 -5.63
C ASP A 57 3.11 -9.61 -5.40
N VAL A 58 3.77 -8.45 -5.36
CA VAL A 58 3.12 -7.14 -5.19
C VAL A 58 2.17 -6.83 -6.35
N ILE A 59 2.49 -7.26 -7.57
CA ILE A 59 1.65 -6.97 -8.74
C ILE A 59 0.32 -7.70 -8.59
N ARG A 60 0.35 -9.00 -8.30
CA ARG A 60 -0.86 -9.78 -8.09
C ARG A 60 -1.68 -9.31 -6.89
N ALA A 61 -1.02 -8.93 -5.80
CA ALA A 61 -1.72 -8.37 -4.64
C ALA A 61 -2.46 -7.08 -4.99
N MET A 62 -1.83 -6.18 -5.75
CA MET A 62 -2.46 -4.93 -6.18
C MET A 62 -3.57 -5.15 -7.21
N GLU A 63 -3.44 -6.13 -8.10
CA GLU A 63 -4.50 -6.56 -9.01
C GLU A 63 -5.71 -7.08 -8.24
N GLU A 64 -5.47 -7.86 -7.20
CA GLU A 64 -6.52 -8.37 -6.33
C GLU A 64 -7.22 -7.27 -5.54
N PHE A 65 -6.47 -6.33 -4.97
CA PHE A 65 -7.06 -5.15 -4.32
C PHE A 65 -7.92 -4.36 -5.31
N HIS A 66 -7.43 -4.18 -6.55
CA HIS A 66 -8.20 -3.54 -7.60
C HIS A 66 -9.47 -4.32 -7.94
N ARG A 67 -9.41 -5.65 -8.08
CA ARG A 67 -10.57 -6.52 -8.35
C ARG A 67 -11.66 -6.34 -7.28
N LEU A 68 -11.26 -6.36 -6.02
CA LEU A 68 -12.16 -6.30 -4.86
C LEU A 68 -12.80 -4.93 -4.65
N LEU A 69 -12.10 -3.86 -5.02
CA LEU A 69 -12.62 -2.50 -4.87
C LEU A 69 -13.76 -2.23 -5.86
N LYS A 70 -14.74 -1.47 -5.41
CA LYS A 70 -15.75 -0.85 -6.29
C LYS A 70 -15.08 0.19 -7.20
N PRO A 71 -15.67 0.55 -8.35
CA PRO A 71 -15.23 1.72 -9.12
C PRO A 71 -15.15 2.96 -8.21
N GLY A 72 -14.01 3.65 -8.20
CA GLY A 72 -13.74 4.77 -7.29
C GLY A 72 -13.48 4.38 -5.83
N GLY A 73 -13.44 3.09 -5.52
CA GLY A 73 -13.08 2.59 -4.18
C GLY A 73 -11.62 2.86 -3.82
N ARG A 74 -11.31 2.86 -2.54
CA ARG A 74 -10.00 3.30 -2.02
C ARG A 74 -9.14 2.14 -1.56
N ALA A 75 -7.85 2.14 -1.92
CA ALA A 75 -6.82 1.33 -1.28
C ALA A 75 -6.00 2.20 -0.34
N VAL A 76 -5.88 1.79 0.92
CA VAL A 76 -4.99 2.40 1.91
C VAL A 76 -3.88 1.40 2.21
N ILE A 77 -2.66 1.73 1.83
CA ILE A 77 -1.50 0.84 1.95
C ILE A 77 -0.45 1.54 2.81
N VAL A 78 0.00 0.84 3.83
CA VAL A 78 1.06 1.33 4.74
C VAL A 78 2.15 0.28 4.83
N THR A 79 3.41 0.69 4.67
CA THR A 79 4.58 -0.19 4.76
C THR A 79 5.79 0.56 5.32
N PRO A 80 6.80 -0.10 5.88
CA PRO A 80 8.05 0.56 6.22
C PRO A 80 8.71 1.17 4.98
N HIS A 81 9.28 2.36 5.16
CA HIS A 81 10.16 2.94 4.13
C HIS A 81 11.46 2.14 4.05
N TYR A 82 12.00 1.92 2.86
CA TYR A 82 13.21 1.10 2.68
C TYR A 82 14.45 1.59 3.47
N THR A 83 14.47 2.85 3.92
CA THR A 83 15.55 3.36 4.79
C THR A 83 15.26 3.16 6.28
N ASP A 84 14.09 2.67 6.66
CA ASP A 84 13.79 2.36 8.06
C ASP A 84 14.47 1.06 8.50
N PHE A 85 14.88 1.02 9.75
CA PHE A 85 15.44 -0.19 10.35
C PHE A 85 14.46 -1.37 10.26
N SER A 86 13.16 -1.13 10.50
CA SER A 86 12.13 -2.16 10.48
C SER A 86 11.96 -2.82 9.11
N SER A 87 12.34 -2.13 8.01
CA SER A 87 12.27 -2.71 6.68
C SER A 87 13.17 -3.95 6.52
N PHE A 88 14.25 -4.03 7.28
CA PHE A 88 15.26 -5.10 7.14
C PHE A 88 15.37 -6.01 8.37
N CYS A 89 14.83 -5.62 9.54
CA CYS A 89 14.97 -6.43 10.75
C CYS A 89 13.97 -7.59 10.82
N ASP A 90 12.90 -7.55 10.04
CA ASP A 90 11.93 -8.64 9.93
C ASP A 90 12.35 -9.56 8.78
N PRO A 91 12.69 -10.84 9.05
CA PRO A 91 13.14 -11.76 8.00
C PRO A 91 12.04 -12.19 7.03
N THR A 92 10.78 -11.84 7.32
CA THR A 92 9.64 -12.14 6.44
C THR A 92 9.36 -11.03 5.43
N HIS A 93 10.02 -9.87 5.54
CA HIS A 93 9.94 -8.80 4.55
C HIS A 93 10.66 -9.20 3.26
N ARG A 94 9.90 -9.27 2.20
CA ARG A 94 10.40 -9.59 0.83
C ARG A 94 10.65 -8.34 0.01
N TRP A 95 9.94 -7.25 0.31
CA TRP A 95 9.97 -6.01 -0.47
C TRP A 95 10.35 -4.82 0.38
N HIS A 96 11.29 -4.02 -0.14
CA HIS A 96 11.76 -2.78 0.46
C HIS A 96 11.32 -1.63 -0.43
N LEU A 97 10.22 -0.98 -0.06
CA LEU A 97 9.53 -0.02 -0.91
C LEU A 97 9.93 1.43 -0.58
N ASN A 98 9.88 2.30 -1.60
CA ASN A 98 10.01 3.74 -1.47
C ASN A 98 8.70 4.45 -1.84
N SER A 99 8.59 5.75 -1.62
CA SER A 99 7.35 6.49 -1.81
C SER A 99 6.85 6.56 -3.26
N PHE A 100 7.62 6.05 -4.21
CA PHE A 100 7.28 5.98 -5.64
C PHE A 100 7.02 4.57 -6.15
N SER A 101 7.17 3.53 -5.32
CA SER A 101 7.05 2.13 -5.76
C SER A 101 5.66 1.81 -6.35
N LEU A 102 4.59 2.28 -5.74
CA LEU A 102 3.22 2.03 -6.25
C LEU A 102 2.81 2.93 -7.42
N ARG A 103 3.66 3.88 -7.83
CA ARG A 103 3.48 4.63 -9.08
C ARG A 103 3.42 3.71 -10.32
N TYR A 104 3.95 2.51 -10.20
CA TYR A 104 3.84 1.44 -11.20
C TYR A 104 2.39 1.23 -11.67
N PHE A 105 1.41 1.42 -10.78
CA PHE A 105 -0.01 1.23 -11.05
C PHE A 105 -0.73 2.55 -11.42
N GLY A 106 0.00 3.65 -11.54
CA GLY A 106 -0.57 4.96 -11.88
C GLY A 106 -1.16 5.01 -13.29
N ASP A 107 -2.17 5.85 -13.48
CA ASP A 107 -2.83 6.08 -14.77
C ASP A 107 -1.93 6.77 -15.81
N ASP A 108 -0.97 7.59 -15.34
CA ASP A 108 0.04 8.28 -16.16
C ASP A 108 1.23 7.39 -16.55
N ASN A 109 1.25 6.13 -16.12
CA ASN A 109 2.40 5.25 -16.28
C ASN A 109 2.25 4.28 -17.47
N ALA A 110 2.11 4.85 -18.67
CA ALA A 110 1.95 4.08 -19.90
C ALA A 110 3.08 3.06 -20.18
N GLY A 111 4.27 3.28 -19.61
CA GLY A 111 5.45 2.43 -19.84
C GLY A 111 5.36 1.02 -19.23
N TYR A 112 4.51 0.81 -18.22
CA TYR A 112 4.38 -0.48 -17.52
C TYR A 112 3.01 -1.16 -17.71
N GLY A 113 2.18 -0.62 -18.60
CA GLY A 113 0.81 -1.12 -18.85
C GLY A 113 0.72 -2.55 -19.37
N TYR A 114 1.81 -3.12 -19.82
CA TYR A 114 1.87 -4.49 -20.30
C TYR A 114 2.00 -5.54 -19.18
N TYR A 115 2.44 -5.14 -17.98
CA TYR A 115 2.54 -6.06 -16.84
C TYR A 115 1.22 -6.25 -16.10
N THR A 116 0.42 -5.20 -16.01
CA THR A 116 -0.85 -5.22 -15.29
C THR A 116 -1.86 -4.25 -15.88
N LYS A 117 -3.12 -4.59 -15.80
CA LYS A 117 -4.25 -3.71 -16.18
C LYS A 117 -4.83 -2.95 -14.99
N ALA A 118 -4.46 -3.30 -13.77
CA ALA A 118 -4.92 -2.59 -12.58
C ALA A 118 -4.38 -1.15 -12.59
N ARG A 119 -5.29 -0.17 -12.48
CA ARG A 119 -4.95 1.25 -12.49
C ARG A 119 -5.53 1.94 -11.28
N PHE A 120 -4.69 2.80 -10.69
CA PHE A 120 -5.07 3.60 -9.55
C PHE A 120 -4.67 5.05 -9.77
N ARG A 121 -5.52 5.96 -9.31
CA ARG A 121 -5.18 7.37 -9.13
C ARG A 121 -4.57 7.56 -7.75
N GLU A 122 -3.37 8.15 -7.67
CA GLU A 122 -2.78 8.56 -6.40
C GLU A 122 -3.58 9.74 -5.82
N ILE A 123 -4.30 9.52 -4.72
CA ILE A 123 -4.98 10.59 -3.98
C ILE A 123 -3.96 11.31 -3.10
N SER A 124 -3.18 10.56 -2.34
CA SER A 124 -2.09 11.09 -1.54
C SER A 124 -1.05 10.02 -1.24
N THR A 125 0.20 10.45 -1.12
CA THR A 125 1.30 9.66 -0.58
C THR A 125 1.96 10.46 0.52
N ARG A 126 2.12 9.87 1.69
CA ARG A 126 2.78 10.50 2.84
C ARG A 126 3.93 9.63 3.32
N VAL A 127 5.05 10.27 3.62
CA VAL A 127 6.20 9.63 4.27
C VAL A 127 6.29 10.17 5.69
N LYS A 128 6.19 9.28 6.67
CA LYS A 128 6.53 9.62 8.05
C LYS A 128 8.03 9.44 8.23
N LEU A 129 8.69 10.43 8.79
CA LEU A 129 10.11 10.39 9.07
C LEU A 129 10.39 9.89 10.50
N LEU A 130 11.64 9.54 10.79
CA LEU A 130 12.07 9.30 12.16
C LEU A 130 11.84 10.54 13.03
N ALA A 131 11.61 10.33 14.34
CA ALA A 131 11.14 11.35 15.27
C ALA A 131 11.96 12.65 15.23
N LEU A 132 13.30 12.56 15.18
CA LEU A 132 14.20 13.72 15.10
C LEU A 132 13.86 14.61 13.88
N TRP A 133 13.77 14.00 12.71
CA TRP A 133 13.52 14.72 11.44
C TRP A 133 12.12 15.30 11.37
N ARG A 134 11.14 14.60 11.96
CA ARG A 134 9.78 15.10 12.12
C ARG A 134 9.75 16.33 13.02
N TYR A 135 10.43 16.27 14.17
CA TYR A 135 10.53 17.39 15.10
C TYR A 135 11.19 18.62 14.47
N LEU A 136 12.21 18.43 13.63
CA LEU A 136 12.89 19.50 12.90
C LEU A 136 12.12 20.02 11.68
N GLY A 137 10.88 19.53 11.42
CA GLY A 137 10.03 20.02 10.35
C GLY A 137 10.31 19.42 8.96
N PHE A 138 11.30 18.54 8.81
CA PHE A 138 11.62 17.91 7.51
C PHE A 138 10.47 17.06 6.96
N GLU A 139 9.68 16.43 7.82
CA GLU A 139 8.49 15.66 7.39
C GLU A 139 7.49 16.52 6.62
N PHE A 140 7.27 17.76 7.08
CA PHE A 140 6.42 18.70 6.36
C PHE A 140 6.99 19.02 4.97
N LEU A 141 8.29 19.28 4.87
CA LEU A 141 8.94 19.59 3.59
C LEU A 141 8.84 18.42 2.61
N VAL A 142 9.14 17.19 3.07
CA VAL A 142 9.09 15.97 2.25
C VAL A 142 7.69 15.72 1.70
N ASN A 143 6.65 16.04 2.48
CA ASN A 143 5.26 15.79 2.09
C ASN A 143 4.60 17.01 1.41
N ARG A 144 5.25 18.17 1.34
CA ARG A 144 4.67 19.39 0.77
C ARG A 144 4.45 19.29 -0.72
N THR A 145 5.43 18.76 -1.46
CA THR A 145 5.33 18.59 -2.93
C THR A 145 5.94 17.27 -3.38
N ARG A 146 5.37 16.71 -4.46
CA ARG A 146 5.92 15.50 -5.10
C ARG A 146 7.36 15.70 -5.58
N TRP A 147 7.69 16.93 -6.06
CA TRP A 147 9.04 17.26 -6.51
C TRP A 147 10.04 17.19 -5.34
N PHE A 148 9.73 17.81 -4.19
CA PHE A 148 10.63 17.80 -3.03
C PHE A 148 10.77 16.39 -2.46
N ARG A 149 9.67 15.61 -2.40
CA ARG A 149 9.73 14.19 -2.00
C ARG A 149 10.65 13.39 -2.92
N ARG A 150 10.58 13.61 -4.25
CA ARG A 150 11.48 12.98 -5.20
C ARG A 150 12.95 13.38 -4.99
N PHE A 151 13.23 14.65 -4.79
CA PHE A 151 14.56 15.15 -4.46
C PHE A 151 15.09 14.49 -3.18
N TRP A 152 14.28 14.43 -2.13
CA TRP A 152 14.62 13.78 -0.86
C TRP A 152 14.92 12.28 -1.06
N GLU A 153 14.10 11.55 -1.80
CA GLU A 153 14.33 10.12 -2.10
C GLU A 153 15.67 9.88 -2.80
N PHE A 154 16.06 10.77 -3.72
CA PHE A 154 17.30 10.60 -4.49
C PHE A 154 18.56 10.98 -3.71
N TYR A 155 18.49 12.00 -2.87
CA TYR A 155 19.70 12.62 -2.34
C TYR A 155 19.80 12.62 -0.81
N LEU A 156 18.71 12.61 -0.08
CA LEU A 156 18.71 12.86 1.36
C LEU A 156 18.17 11.72 2.22
N CYS A 157 17.45 10.76 1.66
CA CYS A 157 16.71 9.75 2.43
C CYS A 157 17.60 8.82 3.28
N TYR A 158 18.85 8.65 2.96
CA TYR A 158 19.78 7.88 3.78
C TYR A 158 20.29 8.63 5.02
N VAL A 159 20.19 9.96 5.03
CA VAL A 159 20.50 10.82 6.16
C VAL A 159 19.23 11.20 6.90
N ILE A 160 18.27 11.78 6.19
CA ILE A 160 16.94 12.13 6.70
C ILE A 160 16.00 10.94 6.46
N ARG A 161 16.11 9.93 7.32
CA ARG A 161 15.51 8.60 7.05
C ARG A 161 14.00 8.62 7.16
N GLY A 162 13.34 8.01 6.15
CA GLY A 162 11.94 7.65 6.20
C GLY A 162 11.69 6.53 7.21
N LYS A 163 10.52 6.51 7.82
CA LYS A 163 10.07 5.45 8.73
C LYS A 163 8.97 4.62 8.08
N VAL A 164 7.89 5.25 7.64
CA VAL A 164 6.69 4.59 7.11
C VAL A 164 6.21 5.38 5.91
N ILE A 165 5.71 4.67 4.92
CA ILE A 165 5.02 5.22 3.77
C ILE A 165 3.54 4.85 3.88
N GLU A 166 2.68 5.81 3.59
CA GLU A 166 1.23 5.64 3.53
C GLU A 166 0.72 6.14 2.18
N TRP A 167 0.09 5.25 1.40
CA TRP A 167 -0.58 5.59 0.15
C TRP A 167 -2.08 5.50 0.30
N HIS A 168 -2.76 6.50 -0.25
CA HIS A 168 -4.19 6.49 -0.52
C HIS A 168 -4.39 6.50 -2.03
N LEU A 169 -4.95 5.44 -2.55
CA LEU A 169 -5.13 5.21 -3.97
C LEU A 169 -6.61 5.01 -4.27
N GLU A 170 -7.08 5.50 -5.42
CA GLU A 170 -8.44 5.30 -5.91
C GLU A 170 -8.42 4.33 -7.10
N ALA A 171 -9.21 3.27 -7.05
CA ALA A 171 -9.29 2.29 -8.13
C ALA A 171 -9.96 2.90 -9.37
N LEU A 172 -9.23 2.95 -10.48
CA LEU A 172 -9.73 3.37 -11.77
C LEU A 172 -10.26 2.13 -12.51
N LYS A 173 -11.58 2.03 -12.62
CA LYS A 173 -12.24 0.99 -13.40
C LYS A 173 -13.04 1.65 -14.51
N ASN A 174 -12.87 1.17 -15.73
CA ASN A 174 -13.74 1.55 -16.81
C ASN A 174 -15.17 1.22 -16.39
N GLN A 175 -16.06 2.21 -16.38
CA GLN A 175 -17.47 1.92 -16.29
C GLN A 175 -17.79 1.15 -17.57
N VAL A 176 -17.99 -0.16 -17.44
CA VAL A 176 -18.57 -0.95 -18.53
C VAL A 176 -19.92 -0.29 -18.78
N GLY A 177 -20.06 0.35 -19.92
CA GLY A 177 -21.25 1.08 -20.30
C GLY A 177 -22.49 0.21 -20.09
N ARG A 178 -23.49 0.82 -19.46
CA ARG A 178 -24.85 0.29 -19.42
C ARG A 178 -25.43 0.25 -20.82
#